data_256289bc70dfbb738b6096e7b7ec5944
#
_entry.id   256289bc70dfbb738b6096e7b7ec5944
#
_cell.length_a   1.000
_cell.length_b   1.000
_cell.length_c   1.000
_cell.angle_alpha   90.00
_cell.angle_beta   90.00
_cell.angle_gamma   90.00
#
_symmetry.space_group_name_H-M   'P 1'
#
loop_
_entity.id
_entity.type
_entity.pdbx_description
1 polymer ?
#
loop_
_entity_poly.entity_id
_entity_poly.type
_entity_poly.pdbx_seq_one_letter_code
_entity_poly.pdbx_strand_id
1 'polypeptide(L)' 'MKSEILRLLKESDTYISGQQLCEQFQVSRTAIWKVIDQLKKEGYEIEAVRNKGYRLIDSPDVMSKADRKSVV' A
#
# COMPACT_ATOMS: atom_id res chain seq x y z
N MET A 1 7.67 10.29 4.22
CA MET A 1 6.58 10.08 3.28
C MET A 1 6.15 8.63 3.17
N LYS A 2 7.09 7.73 3.14
CA LYS A 2 6.72 6.32 3.03
C LYS A 2 5.85 5.87 4.19
N SER A 3 6.24 6.24 5.40
CA SER A 3 5.47 5.84 6.57
C SER A 3 4.06 6.43 6.53
N GLU A 4 3.95 7.65 6.07
CA GLU A 4 2.65 8.29 6.04
C GLU A 4 1.72 7.65 5.03
N ILE A 5 2.27 7.28 3.88
CA ILE A 5 1.47 6.61 2.88
C ILE A 5 1.03 5.25 3.40
N LEU A 6 1.95 4.53 4.02
CA LEU A 6 1.61 3.23 4.57
C LEU A 6 0.52 3.36 5.62
N ARG A 7 0.64 4.37 6.46
CA ARG A 7 -0.36 4.57 7.50
C ARG A 7 -1.73 4.85 6.91
N LEU A 8 -1.78 5.69 5.89
CA LEU A 8 -3.04 5.98 5.24
C LEU A 8 -3.66 4.70 4.68
N LEU A 9 -2.84 3.87 4.06
CA LEU A 9 -3.35 2.65 3.50
C LEU A 9 -3.86 1.70 4.58
N LYS A 10 -3.19 1.69 5.73
CA LYS A 10 -3.63 0.84 6.83
C LYS A 10 -4.95 1.32 7.42
N GLU A 11 -5.11 2.60 7.53
CA GLU A 11 -6.31 3.15 8.15
C GLU A 11 -7.51 3.13 7.22
N SER A 12 -7.27 3.03 5.94
CA SER A 12 -8.34 3.05 4.97
C SER A 12 -8.84 1.65 4.68
N ASP A 13 -10.13 1.48 4.69
CA ASP A 13 -10.74 0.20 4.35
C ASP A 13 -11.02 0.10 2.87
N THR A 14 -10.75 1.14 2.13
CA THR A 14 -11.01 1.13 0.70
C THR A 14 -9.78 1.59 -0.05
N TYR A 15 -9.92 1.64 -1.36
CA TYR A 15 -8.82 2.07 -2.19
C TYR A 15 -8.63 3.58 -2.09
N ILE A 16 -7.39 4.01 -2.09
CA ILE A 16 -7.03 5.42 -2.12
C ILE A 16 -6.42 5.71 -3.47
N SER A 17 -6.99 6.67 -4.19
CA SER A 17 -6.50 6.94 -5.53
C SER A 17 -5.11 7.53 -5.49
N GLY A 18 -4.35 7.26 -6.55
CA GLY A 18 -3.01 7.84 -6.64
C GLY A 18 -3.06 9.35 -6.68
N GLN A 19 -4.09 9.88 -7.31
CA GLN A 19 -4.24 11.33 -7.37
C GLN A 19 -4.45 11.90 -5.98
N GLN A 20 -5.24 11.24 -5.17
CA GLN A 20 -5.47 11.70 -3.81
C GLN A 20 -4.16 11.73 -3.02
N LEU A 21 -3.35 10.70 -3.19
CA LEU A 21 -2.06 10.66 -2.52
C LEU A 21 -1.15 11.78 -3.01
N CYS A 22 -1.14 12.00 -4.31
CA CYS A 22 -0.32 13.06 -4.86
C CYS A 22 -0.71 14.42 -4.31
N GLU A 23 -1.99 14.67 -4.20
CA GLU A 23 -2.47 15.95 -3.71
C GLU A 23 -2.21 16.10 -2.21
N GLN A 24 -2.40 15.04 -1.49
CA GLN A 24 -2.22 15.10 -0.05
C GLN A 24 -0.77 15.35 0.35
N PHE A 25 0.15 14.74 -0.36
CA PHE A 25 1.57 14.86 -0.05
C PHE A 25 2.28 15.82 -0.98
N GLN A 26 1.56 16.37 -1.95
CA GLN A 26 2.12 17.34 -2.89
C GLN A 26 3.35 16.77 -3.60
N VAL A 27 3.19 15.58 -4.12
CA VAL A 27 4.26 14.92 -4.84
C VAL A 27 3.72 14.40 -6.16
N SER A 28 4.61 14.02 -7.04
CA SER A 28 4.21 13.53 -8.34
C SER A 28 3.74 12.07 -8.24
N ARG A 29 3.06 11.62 -9.28
CA ARG A 29 2.64 10.23 -9.33
C ARG A 29 3.81 9.29 -9.30
N THR A 30 4.90 9.67 -9.95
CA THR A 30 6.09 8.84 -9.96
C THR A 30 6.61 8.63 -8.54
N ALA A 31 6.58 9.68 -7.73
CA ALA A 31 7.02 9.55 -6.35
C ALA A 31 6.14 8.57 -5.58
N ILE A 32 4.84 8.67 -5.77
CA ILE A 32 3.92 7.76 -5.11
C ILE A 32 4.19 6.32 -5.56
N TRP A 33 4.35 6.14 -6.86
CA TRP A 33 4.59 4.81 -7.40
C TRP A 33 5.86 4.19 -6.81
N LYS A 34 6.90 5.01 -6.66
CA LYS A 34 8.15 4.51 -6.10
C LYS A 34 7.98 4.07 -4.66
N VAL A 35 7.21 4.83 -3.90
CA VAL A 35 6.98 4.47 -2.52
C VAL A 35 6.20 3.17 -2.43
N ILE A 36 5.17 3.04 -3.26
CA ILE A 36 4.37 1.82 -3.27
C ILE A 36 5.25 0.62 -3.64
N ASP A 37 6.08 0.78 -4.65
CA ASP A 37 6.96 -0.31 -5.07
C ASP A 37 7.92 -0.69 -3.95
N GLN A 38 8.44 0.29 -3.24
CA GLN A 38 9.35 0.00 -2.16
C GLN A 38 8.65 -0.74 -1.03
N LEU A 39 7.44 -0.35 -0.72
CA LEU A 39 6.68 -1.05 0.31
C LEU A 39 6.45 -2.50 -0.08
N LYS A 40 6.17 -2.74 -1.35
CA LYS A 40 6.00 -4.11 -1.80
C LYS A 40 7.27 -4.92 -1.62
N LYS A 41 8.40 -4.31 -1.87
CA LYS A 41 9.67 -5.01 -1.71
C LYS A 41 9.96 -5.32 -0.26
N GLU A 42 9.43 -4.54 0.64
CA GLU A 42 9.62 -4.77 2.07
C GLU A 42 8.71 -5.84 2.62
N GLY A 43 7.79 -6.33 1.81
CA GLY A 43 6.91 -7.38 2.25
C GLY A 43 5.45 -7.01 2.38
N TYR A 44 5.13 -5.77 2.16
CA TYR A 44 3.74 -5.33 2.24
C TYR A 44 2.99 -5.75 0.98
N GLU A 45 1.79 -6.22 1.19
CA GLU A 45 0.94 -6.62 0.08
C GLU A 45 0.04 -5.46 -0.29
N ILE A 46 0.32 -4.83 -1.42
CA ILE A 46 -0.44 -3.66 -1.84
C ILE A 46 -1.03 -3.94 -3.21
N GLU A 47 -2.33 -3.77 -3.30
CA GLU A 47 -3.03 -3.97 -4.55
C GLU A 47 -3.23 -2.64 -5.26
N ALA A 48 -2.93 -2.59 -6.53
CA ALA A 48 -3.13 -1.39 -7.35
C ALA A 48 -4.19 -1.70 -8.38
N VAL A 49 -5.28 -0.95 -8.33
CA VAL A 49 -6.37 -1.13 -9.27
C VAL A 49 -6.52 0.15 -10.06
N ARG A 50 -6.58 0.01 -11.36
CA ARG A 50 -6.49 1.14 -12.26
C ARG A 50 -7.48 2.27 -11.95
N ASN A 51 -8.72 1.94 -11.74
CA ASN A 51 -9.73 2.97 -11.53
C ASN A 51 -10.06 3.21 -10.08
N LYS A 52 -9.43 2.48 -9.17
CA LYS A 52 -9.74 2.61 -7.76
C LYS A 52 -8.59 3.16 -6.95
N GLY A 53 -7.36 2.75 -7.28
CA GLY A 53 -6.22 3.25 -6.55
C GLY A 53 -5.44 2.14 -5.88
N TYR A 54 -4.95 2.43 -4.69
CA TYR A 54 -4.10 1.49 -3.96
C TYR A 54 -4.77 1.09 -2.66
N ARG A 55 -4.52 -0.13 -2.27
CA ARG A 55 -5.06 -0.65 -1.03
C ARG A 55 -4.06 -1.60 -0.39
N LEU A 56 -3.86 -1.47 0.90
CA LEU A 56 -2.99 -2.38 1.64
C LEU A 56 -3.80 -3.61 2.00
N ILE A 57 -3.32 -4.76 1.55
CA ILE A 57 -4.02 -6.01 1.78
C ILE A 57 -3.44 -6.73 2.98
N ASP A 58 -2.11 -6.70 3.12
CA ASP A 58 -1.45 -7.44 4.17
C ASP A 58 -0.15 -6.74 4.54
N SER A 59 0.38 -7.03 5.70
CA SER A 59 1.64 -6.48 6.12
C SER A 59 2.52 -7.57 6.69
N PRO A 60 3.83 -7.37 6.68
CA PRO A 60 4.76 -8.43 7.07
C PRO A 60 4.75 -8.74 8.56
N ASP A 61 4.20 -7.88 9.37
CA ASP A 61 4.21 -8.12 10.81
C ASP A 61 3.03 -8.93 11.29
N VAL A 62 2.20 -9.40 10.39
CA VAL A 62 1.07 -10.24 10.76
C VAL A 62 1.49 -11.70 10.72
N MET A 63 1.79 -12.23 11.86
CA MET A 63 2.37 -13.56 11.91
C MET A 63 1.39 -14.67 11.62
N SER A 64 0.19 -14.54 12.04
CA SER A 64 -0.79 -15.59 11.82
C SER A 64 -0.99 -15.87 10.34
N LYS A 65 -0.64 -14.94 9.52
CA LYS A 65 -0.81 -15.15 8.10
C LYS A 65 0.07 -16.24 7.54
N ALA A 66 1.18 -16.45 8.17
CA ALA A 66 2.09 -17.48 7.69
C ALA A 66 1.40 -18.83 7.62
N ASP A 67 0.57 -19.10 8.56
CA ASP A 67 -0.13 -20.37 8.58
C ASP A 67 -0.99 -20.55 7.36
N ARG A 68 -1.73 -19.52 7.05
CA ARG A 68 -2.63 -19.61 5.94
C ARG A 68 -1.88 -19.81 4.64
N LYS A 69 -0.77 -19.14 4.52
CA LYS A 69 -0.01 -19.27 3.30
C LYS A 69 0.63 -20.61 3.15
N SER A 70 1.10 -21.15 4.23
CA SER A 70 1.79 -22.41 4.15
C SER A 70 0.88 -23.54 3.75
N VAL A 71 -0.40 -23.34 3.90
CA VAL A 71 -1.36 -24.35 3.51
C VAL A 71 -1.29 -24.64 2.04
N VAL A 72 -0.95 -23.66 1.29
CA VAL A 72 -0.82 -23.88 -0.14
C VAL A 72 0.34 -24.76 -0.48
#